data_23af0d83312bf433ff9ae0def7a21ad3
#
_entry.id   23af0d83312bf433ff9ae0def7a21ad3
#
_cell.length_a   1.000
_cell.length_b   1.000
_cell.length_c   1.000
_cell.angle_alpha   90.00
_cell.angle_beta   90.00
_cell.angle_gamma   90.00
#
_symmetry.space_group_name_H-M   'P 1'
#
loop_
_entity.id
_entity.type
_entity.pdbx_description
1 polymer ?
#
loop_
_entity_poly.entity_id
_entity_poly.type
_entity_poly.pdbx_seq_one_letter_code
_entity_poly.pdbx_strand_id
1 'polypeptide(L)'
;MKLVDRFRDAVAAMPHRLVVGAVGAALLSGLIGVVGGSATAGAFSRPGLPVEYLQVPSAGMGRDIKVQFQSGGANSPALYLLDGMRAQDDFNGWDINTPAFEWYYQSGISVVMPVGGQSSFYSDWYKPACGKAGCTTYKWETFLTSELPQYLSAQKQVKPTGSAAVGLSMAGSSALILAAYHPDQFIYAGSLSALMDSSQGMGPSLIGLAMGDAGGYKTADMWGPKEDPAWQRNDPSLNVGKLVANNTRIWVYCGNGKPSDLGGDNLPAKFLEGFVRTSNLKFQDAYNAAGGHNAVFNFDANGTHDWPYWGAQVNAMKPDLQRALGATPNTGGTGAGAGANPAANQGT
;
A
#
# COMPACT_ATOMS: atom_id res chain seq x y z
N MET A 1 27.34 -5.12 12.90
CA MET A 1 27.13 -4.05 13.88
C MET A 1 28.00 -2.81 13.65
N LYS A 2 29.28 -2.90 13.30
CA LYS A 2 30.17 -1.71 13.21
C LYS A 2 30.07 -0.83 11.96
N LEU A 3 29.52 -1.28 10.84
CA LEU A 3 29.48 -0.50 9.59
C LEU A 3 28.20 0.34 9.48
N VAL A 4 27.07 -0.20 9.91
CA VAL A 4 25.75 0.48 9.92
C VAL A 4 25.76 1.60 10.97
N ASP A 5 26.35 1.34 12.14
CA ASP A 5 26.47 2.34 13.21
C ASP A 5 27.37 3.50 12.77
N ARG A 6 28.49 3.22 12.10
CA ARG A 6 29.37 4.26 11.53
C ARG A 6 28.71 5.07 10.42
N PHE A 7 27.85 4.46 9.62
CA PHE A 7 27.11 5.17 8.57
C PHE A 7 26.01 6.06 9.17
N ARG A 8 25.32 5.57 10.21
CA ARG A 8 24.31 6.34 10.96
C ARG A 8 24.93 7.57 11.62
N ASP A 9 26.10 7.42 12.24
CA ASP A 9 26.81 8.52 12.89
C ASP A 9 27.38 9.50 11.86
N ALA A 10 27.80 9.02 10.69
CA ALA A 10 28.26 9.86 9.58
C ALA A 10 27.10 10.68 8.97
N VAL A 11 25.91 10.09 8.82
CA VAL A 11 24.71 10.79 8.31
C VAL A 11 24.18 11.79 9.34
N ALA A 12 24.21 11.44 10.63
CA ALA A 12 23.83 12.35 11.71
C ALA A 12 24.77 13.56 11.87
N ALA A 13 26.02 13.41 11.46
CA ALA A 13 27.05 14.46 11.51
C ALA A 13 27.14 15.30 10.23
N MET A 14 26.40 14.96 9.17
CA MET A 14 26.41 15.71 7.91
C MET A 14 25.55 16.99 7.99
N PRO A 15 26.03 18.12 7.45
CA PRO A 15 25.19 19.31 7.33
C PRO A 15 23.97 19.04 6.46
N HIS A 16 22.81 19.56 6.84
CA HIS A 16 21.49 19.33 6.23
C HIS A 16 21.48 19.29 4.69
N ARG A 17 22.30 20.13 4.05
CA ARG A 17 22.41 20.22 2.58
C ARG A 17 23.05 18.96 1.95
N LEU A 18 23.95 18.29 2.64
CA LEU A 18 24.61 17.08 2.14
C LEU A 18 23.74 15.82 2.32
N VAL A 19 22.99 15.74 3.40
CA VAL A 19 22.03 14.64 3.63
C VAL A 19 20.88 14.72 2.62
N VAL A 20 20.34 15.91 2.38
CA VAL A 20 19.29 16.14 1.36
C VAL A 20 19.82 15.80 -0.04
N GLY A 21 21.09 16.12 -0.33
CA GLY A 21 21.73 15.76 -1.60
C GLY A 21 21.94 14.25 -1.78
N ALA A 22 22.34 13.53 -0.73
CA ALA A 22 22.57 12.09 -0.78
C ALA A 22 21.26 11.30 -0.85
N VAL A 23 20.24 11.72 -0.10
CA VAL A 23 18.88 11.14 -0.18
C VAL A 23 18.24 11.47 -1.53
N GLY A 24 18.37 12.70 -2.01
CA GLY A 24 17.91 13.12 -3.33
C GLY A 24 18.56 12.32 -4.45
N ALA A 25 19.87 12.09 -4.39
CA ALA A 25 20.58 11.27 -5.37
C ALA A 25 20.17 9.78 -5.31
N ALA A 26 19.89 9.24 -4.13
CA ALA A 26 19.40 7.88 -3.96
C ALA A 26 17.95 7.74 -4.48
N LEU A 27 17.10 8.73 -4.24
CA LEU A 27 15.74 8.79 -4.80
C LEU A 27 15.78 8.94 -6.33
N LEU A 28 16.69 9.75 -6.87
CA LEU A 28 16.85 9.98 -8.31
C LEU A 28 17.38 8.76 -9.07
N SER A 29 18.33 8.02 -8.49
CA SER A 29 18.97 6.90 -9.17
C SER A 29 18.29 5.54 -8.95
N GLY A 30 17.51 5.39 -7.89
CA GLY A 30 16.87 4.11 -7.53
C GLY A 30 15.55 3.82 -8.20
N LEU A 31 15.02 4.80 -8.84
CA LEU A 31 13.73 4.73 -9.51
C LEU A 31 13.86 4.59 -11.04
N ILE A 32 15.10 4.55 -11.57
CA ILE A 32 15.38 4.35 -13.01
C ILE A 32 15.46 2.85 -13.39
N GLY A 33 15.27 1.96 -12.44
CA GLY A 33 15.42 0.51 -12.65
C GLY A 33 14.39 -0.18 -13.56
N VAL A 34 13.41 0.53 -14.11
CA VAL A 34 12.49 -0.03 -15.13
C VAL A 34 12.18 1.02 -16.19
N VAL A 35 13.19 1.46 -16.95
CA VAL A 35 12.97 2.10 -18.25
C VAL A 35 13.86 1.40 -19.27
N GLY A 36 13.42 0.25 -19.66
CA GLY A 36 13.92 -0.51 -20.80
C GLY A 36 12.75 -1.08 -21.58
N GLY A 37 12.25 -0.32 -22.52
CA GLY A 37 11.27 -0.80 -23.50
C GLY A 37 9.83 -0.44 -23.12
N SER A 38 9.09 0.08 -24.08
CA SER A 38 7.62 0.22 -24.10
C SER A 38 6.94 -1.17 -24.17
N ALA A 39 7.24 -2.04 -23.23
CA ALA A 39 6.37 -3.15 -22.94
C ALA A 39 5.29 -2.58 -22.03
N THR A 40 4.06 -2.53 -22.49
CA THR A 40 2.89 -2.44 -21.60
C THR A 40 3.13 -3.43 -20.47
N ALA A 41 3.31 -2.92 -19.24
CA ALA A 41 3.44 -3.79 -18.08
C ALA A 41 2.17 -4.63 -18.03
N GLY A 42 2.28 -5.92 -18.40
CA GLY A 42 1.15 -6.83 -18.36
C GLY A 42 0.79 -7.07 -16.91
N ALA A 43 -0.50 -6.98 -16.58
CA ALA A 43 -1.00 -7.40 -15.30
C ALA A 43 -0.59 -8.84 -15.01
N PHE A 44 -0.23 -9.15 -13.76
CA PHE A 44 0.15 -10.50 -13.35
C PHE A 44 -1.04 -11.46 -13.30
N SER A 45 -2.27 -10.92 -13.37
CA SER A 45 -3.52 -11.68 -13.36
C SER A 45 -3.52 -12.72 -14.48
N ARG A 46 -3.49 -13.99 -14.09
CA ARG A 46 -3.46 -15.10 -15.04
C ARG A 46 -4.81 -15.27 -15.74
N PRO A 47 -4.83 -15.72 -17.01
CA PRO A 47 -6.06 -16.14 -17.64
C PRO A 47 -6.82 -17.15 -16.77
N GLY A 48 -8.11 -16.89 -16.52
CA GLY A 48 -8.96 -17.75 -15.68
C GLY A 48 -9.15 -17.30 -14.23
N LEU A 49 -8.38 -16.32 -13.72
CA LEU A 49 -8.74 -15.65 -12.48
C LEU A 49 -9.93 -14.70 -12.71
N PRO A 50 -10.93 -14.70 -11.81
CA PRO A 50 -12.10 -13.83 -11.95
C PRO A 50 -11.79 -12.39 -11.48
N VAL A 51 -10.86 -11.74 -12.19
CA VAL A 51 -10.49 -10.34 -11.92
C VAL A 51 -11.34 -9.44 -12.82
N GLU A 52 -12.03 -8.50 -12.21
CA GLU A 52 -12.84 -7.49 -12.89
C GLU A 52 -12.12 -6.14 -12.91
N TYR A 53 -12.34 -5.37 -13.97
CA TYR A 53 -11.85 -4.00 -14.14
C TYR A 53 -13.02 -3.04 -14.04
N LEU A 54 -13.24 -2.52 -12.84
CA LEU A 54 -14.38 -1.65 -12.56
C LEU A 54 -14.04 -0.19 -12.92
N GLN A 55 -15.04 0.55 -13.37
CA GLN A 55 -15.01 2.01 -13.48
C GLN A 55 -15.96 2.55 -12.40
N VAL A 56 -15.40 3.05 -11.32
CA VAL A 56 -16.14 3.47 -10.15
C VAL A 56 -16.31 5.00 -10.18
N PRO A 57 -17.52 5.52 -10.31
CA PRO A 57 -17.75 6.95 -10.31
C PRO A 57 -17.27 7.60 -9.02
N SER A 58 -16.50 8.69 -9.15
CA SER A 58 -16.09 9.53 -8.03
C SER A 58 -16.57 10.96 -8.24
N ALA A 59 -17.57 11.34 -7.47
CA ALA A 59 -18.09 12.70 -7.47
C ALA A 59 -17.03 13.68 -6.92
N GLY A 60 -16.27 13.25 -5.90
CA GLY A 60 -15.20 14.04 -5.31
C GLY A 60 -14.06 14.33 -6.28
N MET A 61 -13.75 13.42 -7.19
CA MET A 61 -12.69 13.60 -8.19
C MET A 61 -13.22 14.04 -9.57
N GLY A 62 -14.53 14.05 -9.78
CA GLY A 62 -15.17 14.44 -11.03
C GLY A 62 -14.88 13.52 -12.21
N ARG A 63 -14.55 12.25 -11.94
CA ARG A 63 -14.21 11.23 -12.94
C ARG A 63 -14.39 9.83 -12.39
N ASP A 64 -14.44 8.85 -13.29
CA ASP A 64 -14.39 7.45 -12.89
C ASP A 64 -12.97 7.05 -12.48
N ILE A 65 -12.87 6.24 -11.45
CA ILE A 65 -11.62 5.64 -10.98
C ILE A 65 -11.62 4.16 -11.34
N LYS A 66 -10.59 3.73 -12.05
CA LYS A 66 -10.36 2.33 -12.34
C LYS A 66 -10.03 1.57 -11.04
N VAL A 67 -10.66 0.43 -10.85
CA VAL A 67 -10.39 -0.47 -9.73
C VAL A 67 -10.28 -1.89 -10.25
N GLN A 68 -9.16 -2.55 -9.99
CA GLN A 68 -9.03 -3.99 -10.22
C GLN A 68 -9.62 -4.71 -9.02
N PHE A 69 -10.52 -5.65 -9.25
CA PHE A 69 -11.33 -6.27 -8.24
C PHE A 69 -11.42 -7.79 -8.42
N GLN A 70 -11.25 -8.53 -7.32
CA GLN A 70 -11.54 -9.96 -7.26
C GLN A 70 -12.47 -10.23 -6.08
N SER A 71 -13.61 -10.84 -6.35
CA SER A 71 -14.60 -11.16 -5.31
C SER A 71 -14.11 -12.26 -4.37
N GLY A 72 -14.27 -12.04 -3.08
CA GLY A 72 -14.09 -13.05 -2.02
C GLY A 72 -15.39 -13.82 -1.71
N GLY A 73 -16.46 -13.55 -2.44
CA GLY A 73 -17.79 -14.08 -2.18
C GLY A 73 -18.74 -13.03 -1.61
N ALA A 74 -20.02 -13.38 -1.54
CA ALA A 74 -21.03 -12.48 -1.00
C ALA A 74 -20.75 -12.15 0.47
N ASN A 75 -20.93 -10.88 0.83
CA ASN A 75 -20.70 -10.36 2.18
C ASN A 75 -19.26 -10.57 2.72
N SER A 76 -18.27 -10.69 1.81
CA SER A 76 -16.86 -10.78 2.17
C SER A 76 -16.31 -9.43 2.65
N PRO A 77 -15.36 -9.42 3.60
CA PRO A 77 -14.55 -8.23 3.86
C PRO A 77 -13.62 -7.95 2.68
N ALA A 78 -13.06 -6.74 2.61
CA ALA A 78 -12.13 -6.37 1.56
C ALA A 78 -10.70 -6.13 2.06
N LEU A 79 -9.74 -6.46 1.20
CA LEU A 79 -8.34 -6.08 1.29
C LEU A 79 -8.07 -5.02 0.22
N TYR A 80 -7.86 -3.78 0.64
CA TYR A 80 -7.43 -2.69 -0.23
C TYR A 80 -5.90 -2.71 -0.33
N LEU A 81 -5.38 -2.96 -1.52
CA LEU A 81 -3.94 -2.92 -1.81
C LEU A 81 -3.61 -1.58 -2.49
N LEU A 82 -2.92 -0.72 -1.74
CA LEU A 82 -2.60 0.64 -2.13
C LEU A 82 -1.17 0.72 -2.67
N ASP A 83 -1.02 1.40 -3.80
CA ASP A 83 0.24 1.49 -4.54
C ASP A 83 1.19 2.55 -3.96
N GLY A 84 2.47 2.48 -4.35
CA GLY A 84 3.52 3.41 -3.92
C GLY A 84 3.48 4.77 -4.63
N MET A 85 4.54 5.54 -4.42
CA MET A 85 4.70 6.92 -4.95
C MET A 85 4.54 7.02 -6.47
N ARG A 86 4.86 5.95 -7.20
CA ARG A 86 4.86 5.90 -8.67
C ARG A 86 3.70 5.10 -9.25
N ALA A 87 2.55 5.10 -8.55
CA ALA A 87 1.32 4.49 -9.05
C ALA A 87 1.03 4.91 -10.49
N GLN A 88 0.67 3.94 -11.32
CA GLN A 88 0.39 4.12 -12.74
C GLN A 88 -1.13 4.21 -12.98
N ASP A 89 -1.54 4.69 -14.15
CA ASP A 89 -2.95 4.88 -14.49
C ASP A 89 -3.55 3.71 -15.30
N ASP A 90 -2.74 2.70 -15.63
CA ASP A 90 -3.16 1.52 -16.37
C ASP A 90 -3.50 0.34 -15.46
N PHE A 91 -2.55 -0.08 -14.61
CA PHE A 91 -2.68 -1.16 -13.63
C PHE A 91 -2.11 -0.75 -12.28
N ASN A 92 -2.61 -1.37 -11.21
CA ASN A 92 -2.05 -1.21 -9.88
C ASN A 92 -0.72 -1.97 -9.78
N GLY A 93 0.28 -1.39 -9.12
CA GLY A 93 1.61 -1.99 -8.97
C GLY A 93 1.60 -3.36 -8.30
N TRP A 94 0.63 -3.63 -7.43
CA TRP A 94 0.47 -4.95 -6.82
C TRP A 94 0.14 -6.05 -7.84
N ASP A 95 -0.67 -5.74 -8.85
CA ASP A 95 -0.97 -6.68 -9.94
C ASP A 95 0.15 -6.77 -10.98
N ILE A 96 0.93 -5.68 -11.15
CA ILE A 96 2.07 -5.67 -12.06
C ILE A 96 3.23 -6.53 -11.53
N ASN A 97 3.50 -6.47 -10.22
CA ASN A 97 4.73 -6.99 -9.64
C ASN A 97 4.54 -8.22 -8.76
N THR A 98 3.29 -8.62 -8.49
CA THR A 98 2.98 -9.74 -7.59
C THR A 98 1.80 -10.55 -8.07
N PRO A 99 1.71 -11.85 -7.74
CA PRO A 99 0.51 -12.66 -7.98
C PRO A 99 -0.52 -12.49 -6.83
N ALA A 100 -0.78 -11.26 -6.36
CA ALA A 100 -1.65 -11.02 -5.21
C ALA A 100 -3.08 -11.54 -5.43
N PHE A 101 -3.66 -11.39 -6.63
CA PHE A 101 -4.96 -11.96 -6.94
C PHE A 101 -4.97 -13.49 -6.87
N GLU A 102 -3.88 -14.16 -7.27
CA GLU A 102 -3.74 -15.61 -7.15
C GLU A 102 -3.64 -16.03 -5.68
N TRP A 103 -2.85 -15.33 -4.88
CA TRP A 103 -2.69 -15.64 -3.45
C TRP A 103 -4.01 -15.54 -2.67
N TYR A 104 -4.86 -14.59 -3.03
CA TYR A 104 -6.12 -14.33 -2.33
C TYR A 104 -7.33 -14.97 -3.03
N TYR A 105 -7.15 -15.67 -4.15
CA TYR A 105 -8.24 -16.39 -4.79
C TYR A 105 -8.86 -17.40 -3.81
N GLN A 106 -10.19 -17.41 -3.71
CA GLN A 106 -10.98 -18.24 -2.80
C GLN A 106 -10.63 -18.08 -1.30
N SER A 107 -9.99 -17.00 -0.92
CA SER A 107 -9.61 -16.74 0.48
C SER A 107 -10.78 -16.31 1.39
N GLY A 108 -11.94 -15.98 0.82
CA GLY A 108 -13.04 -15.33 1.53
C GLY A 108 -12.85 -13.81 1.72
N ILE A 109 -11.79 -13.24 1.12
CA ILE A 109 -11.49 -11.82 1.15
C ILE A 109 -11.59 -11.27 -0.27
N SER A 110 -12.36 -10.21 -0.48
CA SER A 110 -12.35 -9.47 -1.73
C SER A 110 -11.07 -8.66 -1.85
N VAL A 111 -10.37 -8.74 -2.98
CA VAL A 111 -9.19 -7.93 -3.25
C VAL A 111 -9.57 -6.71 -4.08
N VAL A 112 -9.17 -5.54 -3.60
CA VAL A 112 -9.50 -4.23 -4.18
C VAL A 112 -8.20 -3.47 -4.44
N MET A 113 -7.89 -3.20 -5.69
CA MET A 113 -6.69 -2.49 -6.11
C MET A 113 -7.10 -1.23 -6.89
N PRO A 114 -7.23 -0.07 -6.23
CA PRO A 114 -7.46 1.20 -6.93
C PRO A 114 -6.28 1.52 -7.83
N VAL A 115 -6.53 2.00 -9.04
CA VAL A 115 -5.51 2.32 -10.05
C VAL A 115 -5.29 3.82 -10.11
N GLY A 116 -4.04 4.24 -10.22
CA GLY A 116 -3.65 5.66 -10.23
C GLY A 116 -3.30 6.20 -8.84
N GLY A 117 -3.31 7.51 -8.70
CA GLY A 117 -2.96 8.16 -7.44
C GLY A 117 -1.47 8.37 -7.23
N GLN A 118 -0.71 8.59 -8.32
CA GLN A 118 0.71 8.93 -8.23
C GLN A 118 0.92 10.10 -7.25
N SER A 119 1.81 9.93 -6.29
CA SER A 119 2.14 10.93 -5.25
C SER A 119 0.96 11.36 -4.36
N SER A 120 -0.17 10.63 -4.36
CA SER A 120 -1.42 11.07 -3.72
C SER A 120 -1.40 11.01 -2.20
N PHE A 121 -0.57 10.17 -1.58
CA PHE A 121 -0.68 9.78 -0.17
C PHE A 121 -2.10 9.31 0.21
N TYR A 122 -2.89 8.96 -0.80
CA TYR A 122 -4.30 8.56 -0.66
C TYR A 122 -5.12 9.50 0.25
N SER A 123 -4.81 10.80 0.16
CA SER A 123 -5.44 11.88 0.93
C SER A 123 -6.26 12.81 0.04
N ASP A 124 -7.07 13.65 0.66
CA ASP A 124 -7.82 14.70 -0.02
C ASP A 124 -6.96 15.96 -0.10
N TRP A 125 -6.47 16.25 -1.30
CA TRP A 125 -5.62 17.41 -1.52
C TRP A 125 -6.39 18.71 -1.42
N TYR A 126 -5.72 19.77 -0.94
CA TYR A 126 -6.27 21.11 -0.86
C TYR A 126 -6.50 21.75 -2.23
N LYS A 127 -5.59 21.48 -3.17
CA LYS A 127 -5.62 22.02 -4.53
C LYS A 127 -5.53 20.88 -5.54
N PRO A 128 -5.86 21.14 -6.82
CA PRO A 128 -5.61 20.16 -7.87
C PRO A 128 -4.17 19.65 -7.86
N ALA A 129 -4.00 18.36 -8.01
CA ALA A 129 -2.71 17.70 -8.12
C ALA A 129 -2.16 17.97 -9.52
N CYS A 130 -1.24 18.90 -9.63
CA CYS A 130 -0.62 19.29 -10.88
C CYS A 130 0.80 18.72 -10.98
N GLY A 131 1.02 17.86 -11.96
CA GLY A 131 2.30 17.24 -12.26
C GLY A 131 2.68 17.40 -13.73
N LYS A 132 3.72 16.66 -14.17
CA LYS A 132 4.20 16.67 -15.56
C LYS A 132 3.13 16.21 -16.57
N ALA A 133 2.22 15.34 -16.15
CA ALA A 133 1.13 14.82 -16.98
C ALA A 133 -0.12 15.71 -17.02
N GLY A 134 -0.14 16.81 -16.27
CA GLY A 134 -1.27 17.73 -16.16
C GLY A 134 -1.82 17.85 -14.75
N CYS A 135 -3.03 18.39 -14.63
CA CYS A 135 -3.70 18.61 -13.35
C CYS A 135 -4.93 17.71 -13.21
N THR A 136 -5.13 17.15 -12.01
CA THR A 136 -6.32 16.38 -11.69
C THR A 136 -6.74 16.64 -10.24
N THR A 137 -8.00 16.41 -9.91
CA THR A 137 -8.47 16.49 -8.52
C THR A 137 -8.17 15.21 -7.79
N TYR A 138 -7.54 15.33 -6.61
CA TYR A 138 -7.30 14.21 -5.69
C TYR A 138 -8.16 14.34 -4.44
N LYS A 139 -9.13 13.43 -4.32
CA LYS A 139 -9.98 13.21 -3.16
C LYS A 139 -9.97 11.73 -2.82
N TRP A 140 -8.75 11.20 -2.67
CA TRP A 140 -8.53 9.78 -2.50
C TRP A 140 -9.05 9.23 -1.18
N GLU A 141 -8.93 9.99 -0.09
CA GLU A 141 -9.50 9.56 1.19
C GLU A 141 -11.02 9.46 1.11
N THR A 142 -11.70 10.48 0.57
CA THR A 142 -13.15 10.45 0.30
C THR A 142 -13.53 9.27 -0.58
N PHE A 143 -12.76 9.02 -1.65
CA PHE A 143 -13.02 7.89 -2.54
C PHE A 143 -12.92 6.54 -1.81
N LEU A 144 -11.83 6.30 -1.08
CA LEU A 144 -11.56 5.02 -0.43
C LEU A 144 -12.47 4.75 0.77
N THR A 145 -12.99 5.79 1.43
CA THR A 145 -13.75 5.64 2.68
C THR A 145 -15.24 5.86 2.52
N SER A 146 -15.68 6.41 1.40
CA SER A 146 -17.09 6.67 1.15
C SER A 146 -17.56 6.12 -0.20
N GLU A 147 -17.02 6.61 -1.31
CA GLU A 147 -17.55 6.33 -2.65
C GLU A 147 -17.31 4.86 -3.06
N LEU A 148 -16.08 4.36 -2.92
CA LEU A 148 -15.73 3.00 -3.29
C LEU A 148 -16.40 1.92 -2.42
N PRO A 149 -16.44 2.04 -1.06
CA PRO A 149 -17.16 1.06 -0.24
C PRO A 149 -18.65 1.00 -0.54
N GLN A 150 -19.30 2.14 -0.80
CA GLN A 150 -20.71 2.18 -1.19
C GLN A 150 -20.95 1.48 -2.53
N TYR A 151 -20.09 1.75 -3.52
CA TYR A 151 -20.16 1.08 -4.82
C TYR A 151 -19.95 -0.44 -4.68
N LEU A 152 -18.91 -0.86 -3.97
CA LEU A 152 -18.61 -2.28 -3.78
C LEU A 152 -19.72 -3.01 -3.01
N SER A 153 -20.31 -2.38 -2.01
CA SER A 153 -21.42 -2.94 -1.27
C SER A 153 -22.66 -3.12 -2.16
N ALA A 154 -23.02 -2.09 -2.92
CA ALA A 154 -24.19 -2.10 -3.77
C ALA A 154 -24.05 -3.01 -5.00
N GLN A 155 -22.88 -3.05 -5.63
CA GLN A 155 -22.68 -3.70 -6.92
C GLN A 155 -21.97 -5.06 -6.81
N LYS A 156 -21.21 -5.30 -5.73
CA LYS A 156 -20.35 -6.48 -5.56
C LYS A 156 -20.61 -7.25 -4.27
N GLN A 157 -21.58 -6.83 -3.47
CA GLN A 157 -21.95 -7.46 -2.20
C GLN A 157 -20.76 -7.59 -1.22
N VAL A 158 -19.84 -6.64 -1.25
CA VAL A 158 -18.74 -6.53 -0.31
C VAL A 158 -19.22 -5.86 0.97
N LYS A 159 -18.74 -6.28 2.14
CA LYS A 159 -19.05 -5.59 3.40
C LYS A 159 -18.61 -4.12 3.32
N PRO A 160 -19.44 -3.15 3.70
CA PRO A 160 -19.05 -1.73 3.66
C PRO A 160 -18.05 -1.34 4.75
N THR A 161 -17.88 -2.16 5.78
CA THR A 161 -17.00 -1.92 6.93
C THR A 161 -16.20 -3.17 7.28
N GLY A 162 -15.24 -3.06 8.20
CA GLY A 162 -14.44 -4.19 8.67
C GLY A 162 -13.46 -4.71 7.63
N SER A 163 -12.87 -3.82 6.86
CA SER A 163 -11.89 -4.11 5.81
C SER A 163 -10.44 -3.91 6.26
N ALA A 164 -9.49 -4.26 5.40
CA ALA A 164 -8.08 -3.98 5.58
C ALA A 164 -7.57 -3.00 4.53
N ALA A 165 -6.68 -2.08 4.94
CA ALA A 165 -5.86 -1.29 4.04
C ALA A 165 -4.39 -1.72 4.20
N VAL A 166 -3.76 -2.10 3.10
CA VAL A 166 -2.34 -2.48 3.05
C VAL A 166 -1.66 -1.68 1.96
N GLY A 167 -0.57 -1.03 2.30
CA GLY A 167 0.19 -0.22 1.36
C GLY A 167 1.70 -0.33 1.55
N LEU A 168 2.43 0.03 0.50
CA LEU A 168 3.88 0.08 0.51
C LEU A 168 4.39 1.52 0.40
N SER A 169 5.57 1.80 0.96
CA SER A 169 6.23 3.10 0.82
C SER A 169 5.26 4.25 1.18
N MET A 170 4.98 5.17 0.25
CA MET A 170 3.96 6.22 0.40
C MET A 170 2.64 5.70 0.99
N ALA A 171 2.11 4.63 0.42
CA ALA A 171 0.81 4.10 0.82
C ALA A 171 0.83 3.34 2.16
N GLY A 172 1.99 2.92 2.63
CA GLY A 172 2.11 2.31 3.96
C GLY A 172 1.79 3.31 5.09
N SER A 173 2.24 4.57 4.96
CA SER A 173 1.81 5.65 5.85
C SER A 173 0.31 5.89 5.74
N SER A 174 -0.20 5.94 4.50
CA SER A 174 -1.63 6.18 4.23
C SER A 174 -2.53 5.10 4.80
N ALA A 175 -2.15 3.82 4.74
CA ALA A 175 -2.91 2.72 5.31
C ALA A 175 -3.12 2.87 6.83
N LEU A 176 -2.07 3.30 7.55
CA LEU A 176 -2.16 3.59 8.98
C LEU A 176 -3.06 4.80 9.28
N ILE A 177 -2.96 5.86 8.48
CA ILE A 177 -3.80 7.06 8.62
C ILE A 177 -5.27 6.74 8.32
N LEU A 178 -5.55 6.00 7.27
CA LEU A 178 -6.91 5.56 6.96
C LEU A 178 -7.52 4.79 8.14
N ALA A 179 -6.79 3.83 8.73
CA ALA A 179 -7.27 3.09 9.89
C ALA A 179 -7.38 3.94 11.16
N ALA A 180 -6.51 4.94 11.35
CA ALA A 180 -6.56 5.84 12.50
C ALA A 180 -7.82 6.72 12.50
N TYR A 181 -8.28 7.15 11.32
CA TYR A 181 -9.41 8.08 11.18
C TYR A 181 -10.73 7.44 10.72
N HIS A 182 -10.67 6.22 10.17
CA HIS A 182 -11.83 5.46 9.70
C HIS A 182 -11.84 4.03 10.29
N PRO A 183 -11.89 3.90 11.64
CA PRO A 183 -11.73 2.61 12.32
C PRO A 183 -12.85 1.61 12.03
N ASP A 184 -14.06 2.05 11.70
CA ASP A 184 -15.16 1.16 11.31
C ASP A 184 -14.92 0.56 9.92
N GLN A 185 -14.30 1.33 9.03
CA GLN A 185 -13.98 0.92 7.67
C GLN A 185 -12.74 0.03 7.65
N PHE A 186 -11.66 0.45 8.32
CA PHE A 186 -10.37 -0.23 8.29
C PHE A 186 -9.95 -0.70 9.70
N ILE A 187 -10.30 -1.94 10.02
CA ILE A 187 -9.93 -2.59 11.29
C ILE A 187 -8.54 -3.21 11.25
N TYR A 188 -7.93 -3.26 10.07
CA TYR A 188 -6.59 -3.78 9.82
C TYR A 188 -5.79 -2.80 8.95
N ALA A 189 -4.55 -2.53 9.34
CA ALA A 189 -3.62 -1.72 8.56
C ALA A 189 -2.28 -2.44 8.36
N GLY A 190 -1.89 -2.61 7.10
CA GLY A 190 -0.56 -3.10 6.72
C GLY A 190 0.31 -1.98 6.18
N SER A 191 1.47 -1.77 6.77
CA SER A 191 2.43 -0.73 6.38
C SER A 191 3.77 -1.35 6.03
N LEU A 192 4.16 -1.27 4.77
CA LEU A 192 5.37 -1.90 4.26
C LEU A 192 6.36 -0.83 3.82
N SER A 193 7.50 -0.75 4.51
CA SER A 193 8.62 0.15 4.19
C SER A 193 8.22 1.63 4.10
N ALA A 194 7.34 2.11 4.98
CA ALA A 194 6.82 3.47 4.96
C ALA A 194 7.68 4.46 5.75
N LEU A 195 7.55 5.74 5.43
CA LEU A 195 8.03 6.83 6.28
C LEU A 195 6.98 7.12 7.36
N MET A 196 7.31 6.90 8.64
CA MET A 196 6.36 7.00 9.74
C MET A 196 6.28 8.39 10.38
N ASP A 197 7.28 9.25 10.19
CA ASP A 197 7.42 10.61 10.74
C ASP A 197 7.34 11.67 9.64
N SER A 198 6.27 11.62 8.83
CA SER A 198 6.09 12.43 7.62
C SER A 198 6.07 13.95 7.86
N SER A 199 5.62 14.40 9.03
CA SER A 199 5.56 15.83 9.40
C SER A 199 6.79 16.33 10.16
N GLN A 200 7.71 15.43 10.55
CA GLN A 200 8.79 15.74 11.48
C GLN A 200 10.15 15.80 10.79
N GLY A 201 11.05 16.61 11.35
CA GLY A 201 12.43 16.69 10.90
C GLY A 201 12.57 16.95 9.41
N MET A 202 13.15 16.00 8.68
CA MET A 202 13.31 16.08 7.23
C MET A 202 12.13 15.51 6.43
N GLY A 203 11.14 14.92 7.08
CA GLY A 203 10.00 14.26 6.44
C GLY A 203 9.36 15.10 5.32
N PRO A 204 8.93 16.36 5.59
CA PRO A 204 8.31 17.20 4.56
C PRO A 204 9.22 17.46 3.35
N SER A 205 10.52 17.65 3.57
CA SER A 205 11.49 17.89 2.49
C SER A 205 11.71 16.65 1.64
N LEU A 206 11.80 15.47 2.26
CA LEU A 206 11.98 14.20 1.57
C LEU A 206 10.74 13.83 0.74
N ILE A 207 9.55 14.04 1.30
CA ILE A 207 8.30 13.85 0.58
C ILE A 207 8.24 14.79 -0.62
N GLY A 208 8.60 16.07 -0.45
CA GLY A 208 8.62 17.04 -1.54
C GLY A 208 9.59 16.65 -2.67
N LEU A 209 10.78 16.16 -2.33
CA LEU A 209 11.75 15.66 -3.31
C LEU A 209 11.21 14.42 -4.05
N ALA A 210 10.64 13.46 -3.33
CA ALA A 210 10.10 12.24 -3.91
C ALA A 210 8.93 12.51 -4.84
N MET A 211 8.00 13.39 -4.45
CA MET A 211 6.86 13.81 -5.28
C MET A 211 7.30 14.59 -6.52
N GLY A 212 8.29 15.48 -6.35
CA GLY A 212 8.88 16.22 -7.45
C GLY A 212 9.53 15.33 -8.49
N ASP A 213 10.26 14.31 -8.04
CA ASP A 213 10.90 13.31 -8.91
C ASP A 213 9.87 12.38 -9.56
N ALA A 214 8.92 11.85 -8.80
CA ALA A 214 7.92 10.91 -9.29
C ALA A 214 7.06 11.50 -10.42
N GLY A 215 6.59 12.74 -10.28
CA GLY A 215 5.68 13.31 -11.25
C GLY A 215 5.67 14.83 -11.30
N GLY A 216 6.55 15.54 -10.58
CA GLY A 216 6.58 16.99 -10.54
C GLY A 216 5.56 17.63 -9.59
N TYR A 217 4.96 16.84 -8.72
CA TYR A 217 3.94 17.28 -7.76
C TYR A 217 4.53 18.11 -6.62
N LYS A 218 3.70 18.94 -6.00
CA LYS A 218 4.09 19.83 -4.91
C LYS A 218 3.32 19.48 -3.62
N THR A 219 4.04 19.34 -2.53
CA THR A 219 3.45 19.09 -1.20
C THR A 219 2.52 20.22 -0.74
N ALA A 220 2.80 21.47 -1.16
CA ALA A 220 1.96 22.63 -0.84
C ALA A 220 0.57 22.56 -1.47
N ASP A 221 0.39 21.82 -2.57
CA ASP A 221 -0.92 21.60 -3.18
C ASP A 221 -1.65 20.44 -2.48
N MET A 222 -0.91 19.53 -1.86
CA MET A 222 -1.44 18.39 -1.10
C MET A 222 -1.94 18.82 0.29
N TRP A 223 -1.04 19.25 1.16
CA TRP A 223 -1.31 19.51 2.59
C TRP A 223 -0.92 20.93 3.02
N GLY A 224 -0.75 21.87 2.09
CA GLY A 224 -0.32 23.24 2.44
C GLY A 224 1.16 23.34 2.83
N PRO A 225 1.57 24.46 3.44
CA PRO A 225 2.92 24.65 3.95
C PRO A 225 3.20 23.64 5.10
N LYS A 226 4.47 23.43 5.41
CA LYS A 226 4.90 22.40 6.39
C LYS A 226 4.36 22.62 7.81
N GLU A 227 3.91 23.81 8.12
CA GLU A 227 3.29 24.21 9.40
C GLU A 227 1.77 23.93 9.42
N ASP A 228 1.18 23.56 8.30
CA ASP A 228 -0.25 23.27 8.22
C ASP A 228 -0.58 21.99 9.04
N PRO A 229 -1.68 22.00 9.82
CA PRO A 229 -2.11 20.86 10.63
C PRO A 229 -2.33 19.56 9.83
N ALA A 230 -2.57 19.65 8.52
CA ALA A 230 -2.72 18.47 7.66
C ALA A 230 -1.47 17.57 7.66
N TRP A 231 -0.28 18.13 7.83
CA TRP A 231 0.94 17.35 7.98
C TRP A 231 0.92 16.46 9.22
N GLN A 232 0.51 17.02 10.38
CA GLN A 232 0.41 16.27 11.63
C GLN A 232 -0.73 15.24 11.56
N ARG A 233 -1.84 15.62 10.95
CA ARG A 233 -2.97 14.71 10.73
C ARG A 233 -2.56 13.47 9.93
N ASN A 234 -1.66 13.62 8.96
CA ASN A 234 -1.20 12.56 8.07
C ASN A 234 0.16 11.96 8.48
N ASP A 235 0.57 12.13 9.73
CA ASP A 235 1.79 11.56 10.30
C ASP A 235 1.46 10.33 11.15
N PRO A 236 1.83 9.11 10.75
CA PRO A 236 1.54 7.90 11.51
C PRO A 236 2.05 7.93 12.94
N SER A 237 3.26 8.46 13.17
CA SER A 237 3.85 8.50 14.50
C SER A 237 3.10 9.40 15.48
N LEU A 238 2.47 10.46 14.99
CA LEU A 238 1.63 11.36 15.81
C LEU A 238 0.22 10.80 16.04
N ASN A 239 -0.21 9.83 15.23
CA ASN A 239 -1.54 9.23 15.30
C ASN A 239 -1.56 7.81 15.90
N VAL A 240 -0.45 7.35 16.46
CA VAL A 240 -0.31 6.05 17.15
C VAL A 240 -1.40 5.86 18.22
N GLY A 241 -1.68 6.89 19.03
CA GLY A 241 -2.70 6.81 20.08
C GLY A 241 -4.10 6.48 19.54
N LYS A 242 -4.45 6.95 18.33
CA LYS A 242 -5.72 6.59 17.70
C LYS A 242 -5.75 5.11 17.28
N LEU A 243 -4.67 4.61 16.68
CA LEU A 243 -4.55 3.22 16.27
C LEU A 243 -4.67 2.26 17.46
N VAL A 244 -4.04 2.62 18.59
CA VAL A 244 -4.14 1.86 19.85
C VAL A 244 -5.56 1.93 20.42
N ALA A 245 -6.17 3.13 20.50
CA ALA A 245 -7.53 3.31 21.01
C ALA A 245 -8.58 2.59 20.16
N ASN A 246 -8.39 2.55 18.85
CA ASN A 246 -9.25 1.82 17.90
C ASN A 246 -9.05 0.30 17.95
N ASN A 247 -8.02 -0.18 18.68
CA ASN A 247 -7.59 -1.58 18.66
C ASN A 247 -7.33 -2.12 17.23
N THR A 248 -6.84 -1.27 16.35
CA THR A 248 -6.54 -1.64 14.97
C THR A 248 -5.52 -2.77 14.94
N ARG A 249 -5.78 -3.84 14.17
CA ARG A 249 -4.76 -4.86 13.89
C ARG A 249 -3.73 -4.25 12.95
N ILE A 250 -2.45 -4.27 13.33
CA ILE A 250 -1.38 -3.63 12.56
C ILE A 250 -0.34 -4.67 12.16
N TRP A 251 0.10 -4.59 10.90
CA TRP A 251 1.25 -5.33 10.38
C TRP A 251 2.25 -4.33 9.80
N VAL A 252 3.42 -4.22 10.40
CA VAL A 252 4.48 -3.32 9.92
C VAL A 252 5.69 -4.13 9.50
N TYR A 253 6.17 -3.89 8.30
CA TYR A 253 7.42 -4.43 7.78
C TYR A 253 8.35 -3.30 7.35
N CYS A 254 9.63 -3.46 7.67
CA CYS A 254 10.71 -2.68 7.10
C CYS A 254 11.99 -3.51 7.14
N GLY A 255 12.59 -3.74 5.99
CA GLY A 255 13.87 -4.42 5.88
C GLY A 255 15.03 -3.62 6.48
N ASN A 256 16.20 -4.25 6.53
CA ASN A 256 17.42 -3.62 7.08
C ASN A 256 18.32 -2.96 6.03
N GLY A 257 17.86 -2.85 4.78
CA GLY A 257 18.65 -2.32 3.66
C GLY A 257 19.66 -3.31 3.09
N LYS A 258 19.65 -4.57 3.53
CA LYS A 258 20.49 -5.64 2.97
C LYS A 258 19.62 -6.55 2.10
N PRO A 259 20.08 -6.90 0.89
CA PRO A 259 19.35 -7.86 0.07
C PRO A 259 19.39 -9.27 0.68
N SER A 260 18.40 -10.07 0.34
CA SER A 260 18.37 -11.51 0.59
C SER A 260 18.37 -12.27 -0.76
N ASP A 261 18.03 -13.53 -0.73
CA ASP A 261 17.76 -14.38 -1.89
C ASP A 261 16.57 -13.87 -2.75
N LEU A 262 15.73 -12.99 -2.22
CA LEU A 262 14.66 -12.33 -2.98
C LEU A 262 15.18 -11.25 -3.97
N GLY A 263 16.47 -10.89 -3.90
CA GLY A 263 17.08 -9.90 -4.79
C GLY A 263 17.06 -8.47 -4.23
N GLY A 264 16.82 -7.48 -5.12
CA GLY A 264 16.77 -6.06 -4.72
C GLY A 264 18.15 -5.47 -4.40
N ASP A 265 19.22 -5.94 -5.07
CA ASP A 265 20.61 -5.49 -4.83
C ASP A 265 20.94 -4.20 -5.57
N ASN A 266 20.02 -3.24 -5.63
CA ASN A 266 20.32 -1.90 -6.12
C ASN A 266 20.59 -0.93 -4.97
N LEU A 267 21.58 -0.06 -5.15
CA LEU A 267 22.03 0.85 -4.09
C LEU A 267 20.93 1.78 -3.57
N PRO A 268 20.08 2.38 -4.41
CA PRO A 268 18.99 3.23 -3.97
C PRO A 268 17.94 2.52 -3.10
N ALA A 269 17.54 1.30 -3.47
CA ALA A 269 16.59 0.52 -2.68
C ALA A 269 17.15 0.15 -1.30
N LYS A 270 18.45 -0.20 -1.24
CA LYS A 270 19.17 -0.43 0.02
C LYS A 270 19.18 0.80 0.91
N PHE A 271 19.52 1.95 0.32
CA PHE A 271 19.63 3.21 1.05
C PHE A 271 18.29 3.67 1.57
N LEU A 272 17.25 3.65 0.72
CA LEU A 272 15.91 4.09 1.08
C LEU A 272 15.32 3.23 2.20
N GLU A 273 15.46 1.90 2.12
CA GLU A 273 14.98 0.99 3.15
C GLU A 273 15.70 1.23 4.49
N GLY A 274 17.03 1.33 4.46
CA GLY A 274 17.83 1.65 5.66
C GLY A 274 17.45 3.00 6.27
N PHE A 275 17.09 3.97 5.44
CA PHE A 275 16.66 5.29 5.88
C PHE A 275 15.29 5.24 6.59
N VAL A 276 14.26 4.66 5.97
CA VAL A 276 12.91 4.62 6.56
C VAL A 276 12.84 3.71 7.78
N ARG A 277 13.76 2.75 7.92
CA ARG A 277 13.82 1.84 9.07
C ARG A 277 13.85 2.57 10.42
N THR A 278 14.59 3.68 10.51
CA THR A 278 14.69 4.44 11.77
C THR A 278 13.33 4.96 12.21
N SER A 279 12.52 5.48 11.29
CA SER A 279 11.17 5.96 11.62
C SER A 279 10.22 4.81 12.00
N ASN A 280 10.39 3.62 11.37
CA ASN A 280 9.60 2.43 11.71
C ASN A 280 9.93 1.89 13.11
N LEU A 281 11.19 1.89 13.52
CA LEU A 281 11.59 1.52 14.89
C LEU A 281 11.01 2.50 15.93
N LYS A 282 11.09 3.81 15.66
CA LYS A 282 10.47 4.83 16.53
C LYS A 282 8.95 4.68 16.62
N PHE A 283 8.30 4.33 15.50
CA PHE A 283 6.86 4.05 15.51
C PHE A 283 6.53 2.85 16.41
N GLN A 284 7.30 1.77 16.36
CA GLN A 284 7.14 0.61 17.25
C GLN A 284 7.30 1.04 18.73
N ASP A 285 8.32 1.82 19.04
CA ASP A 285 8.54 2.32 20.41
C ASP A 285 7.36 3.16 20.88
N ALA A 286 6.86 4.08 20.03
CA ALA A 286 5.70 4.90 20.33
C ALA A 286 4.42 4.06 20.50
N TYR A 287 4.22 3.04 19.67
CA TYR A 287 3.10 2.12 19.75
C TYR A 287 3.11 1.34 21.09
N ASN A 288 4.27 0.80 21.47
CA ASN A 288 4.43 0.09 22.73
C ASN A 288 4.23 1.02 23.93
N ALA A 289 4.78 2.25 23.88
CA ALA A 289 4.62 3.26 24.91
C ALA A 289 3.16 3.72 25.10
N ALA A 290 2.37 3.68 24.01
CA ALA A 290 0.93 3.96 24.06
C ALA A 290 0.08 2.76 24.56
N GLY A 291 0.71 1.65 24.95
CA GLY A 291 0.03 0.43 25.41
C GLY A 291 -0.51 -0.45 24.27
N GLY A 292 0.01 -0.29 23.07
CA GLY A 292 -0.41 -1.10 21.92
C GLY A 292 0.00 -2.58 22.07
N HIS A 293 -0.91 -3.49 21.71
CA HIS A 293 -0.72 -4.94 21.88
C HIS A 293 -1.29 -5.75 20.69
N ASN A 294 -1.81 -5.09 19.66
CA ASN A 294 -2.45 -5.71 18.50
C ASN A 294 -1.66 -5.47 17.21
N ALA A 295 -0.34 -5.68 17.26
CA ALA A 295 0.54 -5.45 16.13
C ALA A 295 1.53 -6.58 15.89
N VAL A 296 1.96 -6.72 14.64
CA VAL A 296 3.12 -7.49 14.21
C VAL A 296 4.14 -6.50 13.65
N PHE A 297 5.39 -6.59 14.12
CA PHE A 297 6.51 -5.81 13.62
C PHE A 297 7.58 -6.75 13.07
N ASN A 298 7.85 -6.66 11.77
CA ASN A 298 8.83 -7.49 11.06
C ASN A 298 10.02 -6.63 10.64
N PHE A 299 11.02 -6.51 11.52
CA PHE A 299 12.18 -5.64 11.29
C PHE A 299 13.53 -6.38 11.21
N ASP A 300 13.57 -7.67 11.54
CA ASP A 300 14.82 -8.42 11.66
C ASP A 300 15.28 -9.07 10.36
N ALA A 301 14.40 -9.13 9.35
CA ALA A 301 14.72 -9.75 8.08
C ALA A 301 15.62 -8.84 7.22
N ASN A 302 16.49 -9.47 6.43
CA ASN A 302 17.11 -8.81 5.31
C ASN A 302 16.03 -8.39 4.31
N GLY A 303 16.17 -7.19 3.76
CA GLY A 303 15.23 -6.65 2.80
C GLY A 303 15.60 -5.26 2.36
N THR A 304 15.21 -4.92 1.15
CA THR A 304 15.41 -3.62 0.52
C THR A 304 14.08 -3.02 0.10
N HIS A 305 14.05 -1.78 -0.35
CA HIS A 305 12.85 -1.08 -0.79
C HIS A 305 12.41 -1.58 -2.17
N ASP A 306 11.87 -2.82 -2.22
CA ASP A 306 11.60 -3.50 -3.48
C ASP A 306 10.41 -4.48 -3.39
N TRP A 307 9.75 -4.70 -4.53
CA TRP A 307 8.53 -5.48 -4.69
C TRP A 307 8.59 -6.92 -4.16
N PRO A 308 9.66 -7.71 -4.35
CA PRO A 308 9.71 -9.08 -3.84
C PRO A 308 9.51 -9.17 -2.34
N TYR A 309 10.02 -8.20 -1.58
CA TYR A 309 9.86 -8.15 -0.13
C TYR A 309 8.45 -7.79 0.29
N TRP A 310 7.84 -6.80 -0.36
CA TRP A 310 6.46 -6.40 -0.08
C TRP A 310 5.48 -7.52 -0.47
N GLY A 311 5.71 -8.17 -1.61
CA GLY A 311 4.94 -9.34 -2.02
C GLY A 311 5.01 -10.48 -1.02
N ALA A 312 6.21 -10.80 -0.52
CA ALA A 312 6.39 -11.81 0.54
C ALA A 312 5.59 -11.48 1.80
N GLN A 313 5.53 -10.18 2.20
CA GLN A 313 4.75 -9.76 3.36
C GLN A 313 3.24 -9.89 3.11
N VAL A 314 2.72 -9.45 1.96
CA VAL A 314 1.30 -9.59 1.63
C VAL A 314 0.87 -11.05 1.58
N ASN A 315 1.71 -11.94 1.06
CA ASN A 315 1.42 -13.37 1.10
C ASN A 315 1.46 -13.95 2.53
N ALA A 316 2.46 -13.57 3.33
CA ALA A 316 2.62 -14.04 4.70
C ALA A 316 1.49 -13.57 5.64
N MET A 317 0.96 -12.36 5.44
CA MET A 317 -0.11 -11.81 6.28
C MET A 317 -1.49 -12.41 6.01
N LYS A 318 -1.68 -13.22 4.95
CA LYS A 318 -2.98 -13.78 4.58
C LYS A 318 -3.71 -14.51 5.72
N PRO A 319 -3.09 -15.44 6.48
CA PRO A 319 -3.76 -16.09 7.61
C PRO A 319 -4.14 -15.13 8.74
N ASP A 320 -3.34 -14.10 8.96
CA ASP A 320 -3.61 -13.05 9.95
C ASP A 320 -4.78 -12.17 9.52
N LEU A 321 -4.82 -11.77 8.25
CA LEU A 321 -5.94 -11.05 7.65
C LEU A 321 -7.25 -11.86 7.74
N GLN A 322 -7.22 -13.15 7.40
CA GLN A 322 -8.40 -14.01 7.49
C GLN A 322 -8.97 -14.05 8.91
N ARG A 323 -8.12 -14.21 9.93
CA ARG A 323 -8.54 -14.16 11.33
C ARG A 323 -9.08 -12.80 11.75
N ALA A 324 -8.36 -11.74 11.45
CA ALA A 324 -8.72 -10.38 11.86
C ALA A 324 -10.01 -9.88 11.21
N LEU A 325 -10.23 -10.22 9.94
CA LEU A 325 -11.41 -9.84 9.18
C LEU A 325 -12.60 -10.81 9.33
N GLY A 326 -12.40 -11.94 10.00
CA GLY A 326 -13.41 -13.00 10.10
C GLY A 326 -13.75 -13.61 8.74
N ALA A 327 -12.77 -13.69 7.83
CA ALA A 327 -12.95 -14.26 6.50
C ALA A 327 -12.82 -15.79 6.52
N THR A 328 -13.78 -16.47 5.91
CA THR A 328 -13.74 -17.93 5.75
C THR A 328 -13.39 -18.26 4.30
N PRO A 329 -12.35 -19.09 4.05
CA PRO A 329 -12.05 -19.54 2.70
C PRO A 329 -13.27 -20.17 2.03
N ASN A 330 -13.49 -19.83 0.78
CA ASN A 330 -14.50 -20.50 -0.03
C ASN A 330 -13.96 -21.89 -0.37
N THR A 331 -14.26 -22.89 0.45
CA THR A 331 -14.07 -24.28 0.05
C THR A 331 -15.10 -24.55 -1.03
N GLY A 332 -14.70 -24.33 -2.28
CA GLY A 332 -15.55 -24.58 -3.42
C GLY A 332 -16.16 -25.98 -3.29
N GLY A 333 -17.47 -26.04 -3.21
CA GLY A 333 -18.16 -27.28 -3.50
C GLY A 333 -17.69 -27.70 -4.88
N THR A 334 -17.05 -28.85 -4.96
CA THR A 334 -16.83 -29.55 -6.21
C THR A 334 -18.19 -29.91 -6.78
N GLY A 335 -18.83 -28.94 -7.40
CA GLY A 335 -19.94 -29.15 -8.30
C GLY A 335 -19.41 -29.81 -9.57
N ALA A 336 -18.94 -31.02 -9.44
CA ALA A 336 -18.77 -31.91 -10.56
C ALA A 336 -20.16 -32.29 -11.08
N GLY A 337 -20.72 -31.45 -11.91
CA GLY A 337 -21.74 -31.86 -12.87
C GLY A 337 -21.12 -32.80 -13.87
N ALA A 338 -20.81 -34.02 -13.46
CA ALA A 338 -20.59 -35.10 -14.39
C ALA A 338 -21.94 -35.39 -15.05
N GLY A 339 -22.16 -34.81 -16.19
CA GLY A 339 -23.20 -35.22 -17.11
C GLY A 339 -23.01 -36.70 -17.45
N ALA A 340 -23.78 -37.55 -16.81
CA ALA A 340 -23.93 -38.92 -17.22
C ALA A 340 -24.52 -38.94 -18.64
N ASN A 341 -23.70 -39.32 -19.58
CA ASN A 341 -24.14 -39.66 -20.93
C ASN A 341 -24.83 -41.04 -20.89
N PRO A 342 -26.15 -41.17 -21.17
CA PRO A 342 -26.75 -42.48 -21.26
C PRO A 342 -26.27 -43.14 -22.56
N ALA A 343 -25.37 -44.12 -22.42
CA ALA A 343 -24.99 -44.99 -23.53
C ALA A 343 -26.23 -45.75 -24.04
N ALA A 344 -26.48 -45.58 -25.32
CA ALA A 344 -27.48 -46.29 -26.05
C ALA A 344 -27.23 -47.78 -25.99
N ASN A 345 -28.22 -48.50 -25.50
CA ASN A 345 -28.38 -49.91 -25.64
C ASN A 345 -28.92 -50.19 -27.05
N GLN A 346 -28.18 -50.85 -27.90
CA GLN A 346 -28.73 -51.56 -29.05
C GLN A 346 -28.29 -52.97 -28.99
N GLY A 347 -29.28 -53.84 -28.77
CA GLY A 347 -29.24 -55.25 -28.93
C GLY A 347 -29.33 -55.68 -30.41
N THR A 348 -28.84 -56.73 -30.65
CA THR A 348 -29.15 -58.03 -31.28
C THR A 348 -27.91 -58.77 -31.56
#